data_697052ce3a2a0167a9bbbe66058d7543
#
_entry.id   697052ce3a2a0167a9bbbe66058d7543
#
_cell.length_a   1.000
_cell.length_b   1.000
_cell.length_c   1.000
_cell.angle_alpha   90.00
_cell.angle_beta   90.00
_cell.angle_gamma   90.00
#
_symmetry.space_group_name_H-M   'P 1'
#
loop_
_entity.id
_entity.type
_entity.pdbx_description
1 polymer ?
#
loop_
_entity_poly.entity_id
_entity_poly.type
_entity_poly.pdbx_seq_one_letter_code
_entity_poly.pdbx_strand_id
1 'polypeptide(L)'
;MNIKRIVLPAALGTMLCLVSAQAQTTAPPITKPLHLYNTAKQKLLEGKQIFSFTQTKMDPAAYCEAAKHYDYTWFEMQHSTLEFADIEKMLGTCPGVPAIPMVRLPDAQEWHIQHATDVGMLGVIIPTVDDVNRAREGAQWARYPPYGRRSSGGGLYSTLWGINGINYRQTIDENMLVVIMIETPTGVANAYDIASVPGVDVVIVGNNDLSQFSGFPQSSPQYQAMITKIHDDVKKAGKIFGQANATYAKGHPLSDDSFFFQNGPSNDGWTPPGRGGRGGRGNPNAPPPGERGGR
;
A
#
# COMPACT_ATOMS: atom_id res chain seq x y z
N MET A 1 -29.93 51.66 67.32
CA MET A 1 -29.08 50.52 67.09
C MET A 1 -28.97 50.34 65.58
N ASN A 2 -27.88 50.89 64.98
CA ASN A 2 -27.70 50.92 63.55
C ASN A 2 -26.85 49.74 63.07
N ILE A 3 -27.47 48.84 62.32
CA ILE A 3 -26.77 47.71 61.69
C ILE A 3 -26.29 48.17 60.32
N LYS A 4 -24.97 48.36 60.15
CA LYS A 4 -24.32 48.61 58.87
C LYS A 4 -24.25 47.28 58.12
N ARG A 5 -24.85 47.22 56.92
CA ARG A 5 -24.70 46.16 55.95
C ARG A 5 -23.32 46.31 55.25
N ILE A 6 -22.52 45.31 55.37
CA ILE A 6 -21.27 45.18 54.63
C ILE A 6 -21.61 44.53 53.31
N VAL A 7 -21.38 45.22 52.18
CA VAL A 7 -21.49 44.65 50.82
C VAL A 7 -20.08 44.18 50.42
N LEU A 8 -19.91 42.88 50.25
CA LEU A 8 -18.70 42.30 49.63
C LEU A 8 -18.81 42.37 48.11
N PRO A 9 -17.75 42.80 47.39
CA PRO A 9 -17.71 42.72 45.94
C PRO A 9 -17.47 41.29 45.50
N ALA A 10 -18.31 40.78 44.58
CA ALA A 10 -18.11 39.52 43.89
C ALA A 10 -16.98 39.69 42.86
N ALA A 11 -15.87 39.03 43.10
CA ALA A 11 -14.79 38.91 42.13
C ALA A 11 -15.18 37.90 41.03
N LEU A 12 -15.46 38.37 39.84
CA LEU A 12 -15.63 37.55 38.65
C LEU A 12 -14.26 37.03 38.21
N GLY A 13 -13.94 35.81 38.60
CA GLY A 13 -12.75 35.09 38.10
C GLY A 13 -12.99 34.64 36.67
N THR A 14 -12.40 35.33 35.70
CA THR A 14 -12.26 34.86 34.30
C THR A 14 -11.29 33.69 34.28
N MET A 15 -11.85 32.48 34.15
CA MET A 15 -11.09 31.27 33.94
C MET A 15 -10.59 31.26 32.48
N LEU A 16 -9.32 31.64 32.28
CA LEU A 16 -8.64 31.53 31.01
C LEU A 16 -8.38 30.03 30.74
N CYS A 17 -9.20 29.40 29.87
CA CYS A 17 -8.87 28.09 29.32
C CYS A 17 -7.66 28.25 28.41
N LEU A 18 -6.49 27.92 28.89
CA LEU A 18 -5.29 27.69 28.09
C LEU A 18 -5.53 26.42 27.26
N VAL A 19 -6.04 26.56 26.05
CA VAL A 19 -5.98 25.51 25.04
C VAL A 19 -4.51 25.37 24.68
N SER A 20 -3.84 24.37 25.25
CA SER A 20 -2.51 23.97 24.80
C SER A 20 -2.67 23.42 23.38
N ALA A 21 -2.31 24.25 22.38
CA ALA A 21 -2.08 23.77 21.03
C ALA A 21 -0.95 22.75 21.10
N GLN A 22 -1.29 21.46 21.04
CA GLN A 22 -0.31 20.41 20.80
C GLN A 22 0.25 20.70 19.40
N ALA A 23 1.49 21.17 19.34
CA ALA A 23 2.24 21.25 18.12
C ALA A 23 2.28 19.85 17.52
N GLN A 24 1.54 19.65 16.42
CA GLN A 24 1.71 18.47 15.59
C GLN A 24 3.16 18.54 15.06
N THR A 25 4.03 17.73 15.63
CA THR A 25 5.37 17.52 15.09
C THR A 25 5.15 16.88 13.71
N THR A 26 5.21 17.70 12.67
CA THR A 26 5.32 17.20 11.30
C THR A 26 6.62 16.39 11.26
N ALA A 27 6.50 15.09 10.92
CA ALA A 27 7.68 14.27 10.71
C ALA A 27 8.59 14.98 9.70
N PRO A 28 9.91 15.03 9.93
CA PRO A 28 10.82 15.66 8.98
C PRO A 28 10.68 14.97 7.62
N PRO A 29 10.85 15.69 6.51
CA PRO A 29 10.82 15.10 5.19
C PRO A 29 11.83 13.95 5.16
N ILE A 30 11.43 12.79 4.63
CA ILE A 30 12.29 11.61 4.51
C ILE A 30 13.49 12.02 3.64
N THR A 31 14.58 12.37 4.29
CA THR A 31 15.87 12.50 3.61
C THR A 31 16.28 11.11 3.14
N LYS A 32 16.99 11.04 2.01
CA LYS A 32 17.43 9.78 1.38
C LYS A 32 17.71 8.67 2.41
N PRO A 33 17.05 7.49 2.30
CA PRO A 33 17.22 6.40 3.27
C PRO A 33 18.69 6.04 3.47
N LEU A 34 19.14 5.94 4.72
CA LEU A 34 20.53 5.64 5.04
C LEU A 34 20.89 4.17 4.81
N HIS A 35 19.90 3.26 5.02
CA HIS A 35 20.11 1.81 4.95
C HIS A 35 18.96 1.13 4.17
N LEU A 36 18.94 1.31 2.85
CA LEU A 36 17.89 0.77 2.00
C LEU A 36 18.26 -0.65 1.51
N TYR A 37 17.61 -1.65 2.09
CA TYR A 37 17.69 -3.05 1.66
C TYR A 37 16.42 -3.54 0.93
N ASN A 38 15.33 -2.76 0.96
CA ASN A 38 14.14 -2.99 0.13
C ASN A 38 14.43 -2.57 -1.32
N THR A 39 14.83 -3.52 -2.15
CA THR A 39 15.20 -3.28 -3.55
C THR A 39 14.04 -2.80 -4.41
N ALA A 40 12.80 -3.19 -4.08
CA ALA A 40 11.61 -2.69 -4.75
C ALA A 40 11.39 -1.19 -4.44
N LYS A 41 11.53 -0.79 -3.17
CA LYS A 41 11.49 0.62 -2.78
C LYS A 41 12.60 1.43 -3.43
N GLN A 42 13.80 0.87 -3.51
CA GLN A 42 14.92 1.52 -4.20
C GLN A 42 14.58 1.82 -5.65
N LYS A 43 14.04 0.84 -6.39
CA LYS A 43 13.62 1.05 -7.80
C LYS A 43 12.57 2.15 -7.93
N LEU A 44 11.58 2.19 -7.03
CA LEU A 44 10.55 3.25 -7.03
C LEU A 44 11.16 4.64 -6.81
N LEU A 45 12.12 4.78 -5.89
CA LEU A 45 12.82 6.04 -5.63
C LEU A 45 13.71 6.48 -6.80
N GLU A 46 14.15 5.53 -7.63
CA GLU A 46 14.87 5.76 -8.88
C GLU A 46 13.95 6.07 -10.07
N GLY A 47 12.62 6.14 -9.84
CA GLY A 47 11.63 6.36 -10.90
C GLY A 47 11.47 5.16 -11.84
N LYS A 48 11.73 3.95 -11.36
CA LYS A 48 11.57 2.71 -12.13
C LYS A 48 10.28 2.01 -11.77
N GLN A 49 9.66 1.38 -12.76
CA GLN A 49 8.49 0.52 -12.54
C GLN A 49 8.88 -0.78 -11.84
N ILE A 50 8.01 -1.26 -10.95
CA ILE A 50 8.14 -2.56 -10.28
C ILE A 50 6.94 -3.45 -10.55
N PHE A 51 7.21 -4.74 -10.69
CA PHE A 51 6.24 -5.76 -11.03
C PHE A 51 6.30 -6.92 -10.04
N SER A 52 5.14 -7.52 -9.78
CA SER A 52 5.03 -8.69 -8.93
C SER A 52 4.41 -9.89 -9.62
N PHE A 53 4.51 -11.02 -8.95
CA PHE A 53 3.59 -12.14 -9.11
C PHE A 53 2.69 -12.23 -7.88
N THR A 54 1.48 -12.76 -8.08
CA THR A 54 0.50 -12.91 -6.99
C THR A 54 0.52 -14.36 -6.47
N GLN A 55 0.78 -14.49 -5.17
CA GLN A 55 0.74 -15.76 -4.45
C GLN A 55 -0.58 -15.87 -3.68
N THR A 56 -1.42 -16.86 -4.04
CA THR A 56 -2.77 -17.06 -3.47
C THR A 56 -2.92 -18.37 -2.71
N LYS A 57 -1.89 -19.21 -2.70
CA LYS A 57 -1.90 -20.53 -2.07
C LYS A 57 -0.59 -20.78 -1.35
N MET A 58 -0.64 -21.59 -0.32
CA MET A 58 0.56 -22.10 0.36
C MET A 58 1.26 -23.10 -0.57
N ASP A 59 2.27 -22.62 -1.29
CA ASP A 59 3.11 -23.40 -2.22
C ASP A 59 4.55 -22.86 -2.18
N PRO A 60 5.38 -23.36 -1.26
CA PRO A 60 6.75 -22.88 -1.13
C PRO A 60 7.61 -23.07 -2.38
N ALA A 61 7.40 -24.14 -3.14
CA ALA A 61 8.20 -24.40 -4.33
C ALA A 61 7.88 -23.38 -5.44
N ALA A 62 6.59 -23.13 -5.68
CA ALA A 62 6.15 -22.12 -6.65
C ALA A 62 6.56 -20.70 -6.23
N TYR A 63 6.44 -20.37 -4.93
CA TYR A 63 6.90 -19.10 -4.37
C TYR A 63 8.40 -18.90 -4.58
N CYS A 64 9.23 -19.87 -4.13
CA CYS A 64 10.68 -19.77 -4.21
C CYS A 64 11.18 -19.65 -5.66
N GLU A 65 10.53 -20.31 -6.61
CA GLU A 65 10.87 -20.17 -8.01
C GLU A 65 10.50 -18.80 -8.55
N ALA A 66 9.23 -18.38 -8.41
CA ALA A 66 8.76 -17.10 -8.93
C ALA A 66 9.51 -15.90 -8.31
N ALA A 67 9.84 -15.95 -7.02
CA ALA A 67 10.50 -14.87 -6.30
C ALA A 67 11.93 -14.56 -6.79
N LYS A 68 12.51 -15.39 -7.66
CA LYS A 68 13.80 -15.11 -8.31
C LYS A 68 13.67 -14.09 -9.45
N HIS A 69 12.47 -13.91 -10.01
CA HIS A 69 12.24 -13.29 -11.30
C HIS A 69 11.47 -11.96 -11.23
N TYR A 70 10.97 -11.58 -10.04
CA TYR A 70 10.15 -10.38 -9.85
C TYR A 70 10.76 -9.41 -8.84
N ASP A 71 10.26 -8.17 -8.84
CA ASP A 71 10.72 -7.14 -7.90
C ASP A 71 10.15 -7.38 -6.51
N TYR A 72 8.91 -7.87 -6.46
CA TYR A 72 8.25 -8.20 -5.20
C TYR A 72 7.22 -9.32 -5.37
N THR A 73 6.87 -9.94 -4.26
CA THR A 73 5.78 -10.90 -4.17
C THR A 73 4.55 -10.18 -3.61
N TRP A 74 3.41 -10.34 -4.28
CA TRP A 74 2.13 -9.96 -3.74
C TRP A 74 1.47 -11.16 -3.08
N PHE A 75 1.60 -11.31 -1.77
CA PHE A 75 0.81 -12.27 -1.01
C PHE A 75 -0.61 -11.76 -0.88
N GLU A 76 -1.58 -12.58 -1.23
CA GLU A 76 -2.98 -12.20 -1.32
C GLU A 76 -3.77 -12.80 -0.16
N MET A 77 -4.11 -12.01 0.86
CA MET A 77 -4.91 -12.47 1.99
C MET A 77 -6.37 -12.02 1.96
N GLN A 78 -6.70 -11.00 1.16
CA GLN A 78 -8.08 -10.50 1.08
C GLN A 78 -9.01 -11.47 0.33
N HIS A 79 -8.53 -12.10 -0.74
CA HIS A 79 -9.33 -12.97 -1.61
C HIS A 79 -8.74 -14.37 -1.76
N SER A 80 -8.07 -14.86 -0.74
CA SER A 80 -7.52 -16.21 -0.72
C SER A 80 -7.65 -16.82 0.69
N THR A 81 -7.18 -18.06 0.82
CA THR A 81 -7.15 -18.77 2.10
C THR A 81 -5.77 -18.75 2.76
N LEU A 82 -4.87 -17.84 2.30
CA LEU A 82 -3.55 -17.71 2.92
C LEU A 82 -3.66 -17.10 4.30
N GLU A 83 -2.93 -17.70 5.23
CA GLU A 83 -2.75 -17.22 6.59
C GLU A 83 -1.30 -16.77 6.83
N PHE A 84 -1.05 -16.01 7.89
CA PHE A 84 0.31 -15.56 8.22
C PHE A 84 1.30 -16.72 8.42
N ALA A 85 0.85 -17.83 9.00
CA ALA A 85 1.67 -19.04 9.18
C ALA A 85 2.10 -19.67 7.83
N ASP A 86 1.25 -19.62 6.80
CA ASP A 86 1.60 -20.08 5.45
C ASP A 86 2.68 -19.20 4.83
N ILE A 87 2.52 -17.89 4.98
CA ILE A 87 3.48 -16.90 4.47
C ILE A 87 4.82 -17.07 5.18
N GLU A 88 4.83 -17.15 6.51
CA GLU A 88 6.03 -17.37 7.31
C GLU A 88 6.80 -18.62 6.84
N LYS A 89 6.09 -19.71 6.61
CA LYS A 89 6.69 -20.95 6.11
C LYS A 89 7.28 -20.77 4.71
N MET A 90 6.59 -20.07 3.80
CA MET A 90 7.11 -19.80 2.46
C MET A 90 8.38 -18.95 2.52
N LEU A 91 8.39 -17.88 3.30
CA LEU A 91 9.56 -17.01 3.48
C LEU A 91 10.74 -17.75 4.10
N GLY A 92 10.48 -18.60 5.10
CA GLY A 92 11.50 -19.41 5.76
C GLY A 92 12.10 -20.51 4.86
N THR A 93 11.40 -20.93 3.80
CA THR A 93 11.87 -21.98 2.87
C THR A 93 12.98 -21.48 1.95
N CYS A 94 12.93 -20.22 1.52
CA CYS A 94 13.94 -19.66 0.61
C CYS A 94 14.33 -18.23 1.04
N PRO A 95 15.02 -18.08 2.16
CA PRO A 95 15.50 -16.77 2.59
C PRO A 95 16.48 -16.19 1.57
N GLY A 96 16.39 -14.86 1.35
CA GLY A 96 17.31 -14.16 0.45
C GLY A 96 16.94 -14.20 -1.04
N VAL A 97 15.73 -14.65 -1.39
CA VAL A 97 15.20 -14.44 -2.76
C VAL A 97 15.09 -12.94 -3.08
N PRO A 98 15.29 -12.54 -4.36
CA PRO A 98 15.29 -11.11 -4.73
C PRO A 98 13.98 -10.38 -4.52
N ALA A 99 12.84 -11.07 -4.72
CA ALA A 99 11.54 -10.43 -4.61
C ALA A 99 11.22 -10.03 -3.17
N ILE A 100 10.94 -8.75 -2.97
CA ILE A 100 10.55 -8.21 -1.68
C ILE A 100 9.16 -8.73 -1.28
N PRO A 101 8.99 -9.31 -0.08
CA PRO A 101 7.69 -9.79 0.37
C PRO A 101 6.77 -8.61 0.74
N MET A 102 5.61 -8.54 0.08
CA MET A 102 4.53 -7.62 0.36
C MET A 102 3.20 -8.37 0.45
N VAL A 103 2.28 -7.90 1.25
CA VAL A 103 0.99 -8.57 1.47
C VAL A 103 -0.18 -7.62 1.30
N ARG A 104 -1.21 -8.04 0.55
CA ARG A 104 -2.51 -7.39 0.60
C ARG A 104 -3.29 -7.98 1.79
N LEU A 105 -3.55 -7.12 2.75
CA LEU A 105 -4.25 -7.46 3.98
C LEU A 105 -5.77 -7.55 3.74
N PRO A 106 -6.51 -8.23 4.61
CA PRO A 106 -7.98 -8.21 4.58
C PRO A 106 -8.55 -6.81 4.85
N ASP A 107 -7.85 -6.01 5.67
CA ASP A 107 -8.28 -4.68 6.11
C ASP A 107 -7.11 -3.85 6.68
N ALA A 108 -7.42 -2.69 7.28
CA ALA A 108 -6.46 -1.78 7.91
C ALA A 108 -6.31 -1.97 9.44
N GLN A 109 -6.72 -3.11 9.99
CA GLN A 109 -6.65 -3.31 11.44
C GLN A 109 -5.22 -3.47 11.93
N GLU A 110 -4.95 -2.92 13.13
CA GLU A 110 -3.64 -2.95 13.77
C GLU A 110 -3.01 -4.35 13.78
N TRP A 111 -3.77 -5.35 14.23
CA TRP A 111 -3.22 -6.69 14.40
C TRP A 111 -2.84 -7.37 13.08
N HIS A 112 -3.57 -7.13 11.98
CA HIS A 112 -3.20 -7.61 10.66
C HIS A 112 -1.88 -7.00 10.18
N ILE A 113 -1.75 -5.68 10.33
CA ILE A 113 -0.52 -4.96 9.94
C ILE A 113 0.64 -5.38 10.83
N GLN A 114 0.41 -5.51 12.14
CA GLN A 114 1.41 -5.97 13.11
C GLN A 114 1.93 -7.37 12.74
N HIS A 115 1.04 -8.35 12.53
CA HIS A 115 1.44 -9.70 12.15
C HIS A 115 2.17 -9.74 10.82
N ALA A 116 1.70 -9.00 9.81
CA ALA A 116 2.38 -8.90 8.52
C ALA A 116 3.84 -8.45 8.70
N THR A 117 4.04 -7.40 9.46
CA THR A 117 5.40 -6.88 9.70
C THR A 117 6.25 -7.82 10.55
N ASP A 118 5.65 -8.56 11.49
CA ASP A 118 6.37 -9.52 12.35
C ASP A 118 6.81 -10.77 11.59
N VAL A 119 6.04 -11.23 10.60
CA VAL A 119 6.48 -12.32 9.72
C VAL A 119 7.49 -11.88 8.65
N GLY A 120 7.80 -10.59 8.55
CA GLY A 120 8.90 -10.09 7.71
C GLY A 120 8.50 -9.37 6.45
N MET A 121 7.24 -8.95 6.30
CA MET A 121 6.83 -8.10 5.18
C MET A 121 7.56 -6.77 5.18
N LEU A 122 8.00 -6.32 4.02
CA LEU A 122 8.52 -4.98 3.78
C LEU A 122 7.54 -4.10 3.00
N GLY A 123 6.34 -4.57 2.79
CA GLY A 123 5.24 -3.77 2.26
C GLY A 123 3.89 -4.32 2.69
N VAL A 124 2.97 -3.41 2.99
CA VAL A 124 1.57 -3.70 3.28
C VAL A 124 0.68 -2.98 2.28
N ILE A 125 -0.27 -3.70 1.71
CA ILE A 125 -1.24 -3.18 0.77
C ILE A 125 -2.60 -3.23 1.45
N ILE A 126 -3.18 -2.06 1.66
CA ILE A 126 -4.40 -1.88 2.46
C ILE A 126 -5.56 -1.60 1.50
N PRO A 127 -6.53 -2.50 1.42
CA PRO A 127 -7.67 -2.37 0.52
C PRO A 127 -8.73 -1.42 1.07
N THR A 128 -9.61 -0.97 0.21
CA THR A 128 -10.87 -0.25 0.51
C THR A 128 -10.66 0.94 1.44
N VAL A 129 -9.70 1.79 1.11
CA VAL A 129 -9.41 2.99 1.90
C VAL A 129 -10.23 4.17 1.37
N ASP A 130 -11.20 4.59 2.15
CA ASP A 130 -12.17 5.63 1.80
C ASP A 130 -11.89 6.98 2.46
N ASP A 131 -11.07 7.01 3.51
CA ASP A 131 -10.83 8.21 4.28
C ASP A 131 -9.39 8.31 4.85
N VAL A 132 -9.06 9.52 5.29
CA VAL A 132 -7.74 9.89 5.84
C VAL A 132 -7.40 9.11 7.13
N ASN A 133 -8.40 8.78 7.97
CA ASN A 133 -8.13 8.10 9.23
C ASN A 133 -7.68 6.66 8.97
N ARG A 134 -8.35 5.97 8.04
CA ARG A 134 -7.97 4.61 7.64
C ARG A 134 -6.58 4.58 6.98
N ALA A 135 -6.27 5.56 6.13
CA ALA A 135 -4.92 5.70 5.57
C ALA A 135 -3.86 5.96 6.65
N ARG A 136 -4.18 6.81 7.64
CA ARG A 136 -3.29 7.12 8.77
C ARG A 136 -3.06 5.91 9.67
N GLU A 137 -4.11 5.15 9.98
CA GLU A 137 -4.00 3.89 10.73
C GLU A 137 -3.06 2.93 10.03
N GLY A 138 -3.26 2.68 8.74
CA GLY A 138 -2.38 1.83 7.95
C GLY A 138 -0.92 2.26 7.99
N ALA A 139 -0.66 3.54 7.84
CA ALA A 139 0.70 4.08 7.86
C ALA A 139 1.35 3.97 9.26
N GLN A 140 0.58 4.22 10.33
CA GLN A 140 1.10 4.22 11.71
C GLN A 140 1.40 2.81 12.24
N TRP A 141 0.56 1.83 11.93
CA TRP A 141 0.77 0.46 12.43
C TRP A 141 1.90 -0.28 11.74
N ALA A 142 2.31 0.19 10.56
CA ALA A 142 3.41 -0.41 9.80
C ALA A 142 4.80 0.04 10.28
N ARG A 143 4.91 1.13 11.06
CA ARG A 143 6.18 1.76 11.45
C ARG A 143 6.34 1.91 12.95
N TYR A 144 7.59 1.89 13.41
CA TYR A 144 7.94 2.15 14.82
C TYR A 144 7.89 3.64 15.16
N PRO A 145 7.77 4.01 16.45
CA PRO A 145 7.98 5.39 16.88
C PRO A 145 9.39 5.89 16.47
N PRO A 146 9.56 7.17 16.10
CA PRO A 146 8.56 8.23 16.15
C PRO A 146 7.63 8.33 14.92
N TYR A 147 7.86 7.55 13.87
CA TYR A 147 7.10 7.64 12.60
C TYR A 147 5.76 6.93 12.65
N GLY A 148 5.60 5.99 13.56
CA GLY A 148 4.38 5.21 13.70
C GLY A 148 4.15 4.73 15.13
N ARG A 149 3.33 3.65 15.26
CA ARG A 149 2.89 3.08 16.53
C ARG A 149 3.06 1.56 16.59
N ARG A 150 3.82 0.96 15.66
CA ARG A 150 4.05 -0.48 15.65
C ARG A 150 4.58 -0.94 17.01
N SER A 151 3.95 -1.96 17.58
CA SER A 151 4.42 -2.60 18.80
C SER A 151 5.71 -3.37 18.56
N SER A 152 6.55 -3.42 19.57
CA SER A 152 7.85 -4.09 19.53
C SER A 152 7.67 -5.56 19.91
N GLY A 153 7.59 -6.44 18.93
CA GLY A 153 7.53 -7.89 19.09
C GLY A 153 8.81 -8.62 18.63
N GLY A 154 8.74 -9.93 18.61
CA GLY A 154 9.67 -10.83 17.95
C GLY A 154 9.01 -11.43 16.72
N GLY A 155 9.81 -11.92 15.78
CA GLY A 155 9.29 -12.56 14.58
C GLY A 155 10.37 -12.91 13.58
N LEU A 156 9.95 -13.49 12.46
CA LEU A 156 10.85 -13.90 11.37
C LEU A 156 11.61 -12.72 10.76
N TYR A 157 11.06 -11.51 10.86
CA TYR A 157 11.69 -10.31 10.33
C TYR A 157 13.13 -10.10 10.82
N SER A 158 13.43 -10.46 12.08
CA SER A 158 14.77 -10.30 12.64
C SER A 158 15.79 -11.22 11.98
N THR A 159 15.35 -12.42 11.55
CA THR A 159 16.17 -13.37 10.80
C THR A 159 16.33 -12.94 9.35
N LEU A 160 15.28 -12.45 8.72
CA LEU A 160 15.30 -12.03 7.31
C LEU A 160 16.07 -10.73 7.10
N TRP A 161 15.88 -9.75 7.98
CA TRP A 161 16.31 -8.37 7.77
C TRP A 161 17.25 -7.81 8.84
N GLY A 162 17.53 -8.56 9.91
CA GLY A 162 18.38 -8.14 11.03
C GLY A 162 19.86 -8.36 10.79
N ILE A 163 20.43 -7.94 9.66
CA ILE A 163 21.75 -8.37 9.20
C ILE A 163 22.83 -7.31 9.38
N ASN A 164 24.09 -7.76 9.52
CA ASN A 164 25.33 -6.96 9.42
C ASN A 164 25.50 -5.86 10.48
N GLY A 165 25.05 -6.09 11.71
CA GLY A 165 25.20 -5.12 12.80
C GLY A 165 24.24 -3.94 12.72
N ILE A 166 23.38 -3.90 11.71
CA ILE A 166 22.30 -2.92 11.59
C ILE A 166 21.08 -3.45 12.32
N ASN A 167 20.59 -2.66 13.30
CA ASN A 167 19.37 -3.03 14.00
C ASN A 167 18.16 -2.87 13.08
N TYR A 168 17.40 -3.95 12.89
CA TYR A 168 16.17 -3.93 12.09
C TYR A 168 15.23 -2.75 12.46
N ARG A 169 15.01 -2.53 13.76
CA ARG A 169 14.12 -1.44 14.22
C ARG A 169 14.59 -0.04 13.89
N GLN A 170 15.89 0.15 13.63
CA GLN A 170 16.46 1.44 13.23
C GLN A 170 16.29 1.72 11.75
N THR A 171 16.06 0.69 10.94
CA THR A 171 16.06 0.79 9.49
C THR A 171 14.73 0.46 8.83
N ILE A 172 13.83 -0.25 9.54
CA ILE A 172 12.59 -0.75 8.94
C ILE A 172 11.68 0.36 8.40
N ASP A 173 11.60 1.50 9.09
CA ASP A 173 10.73 2.59 8.68
C ASP A 173 11.14 3.17 7.33
N GLU A 174 12.45 3.19 7.03
CA GLU A 174 13.00 3.58 5.74
C GLU A 174 12.72 2.54 4.65
N ASN A 175 12.59 1.28 5.02
CA ASN A 175 12.40 0.16 4.10
C ASN A 175 10.93 -0.26 3.91
N MET A 176 10.04 0.17 4.79
CA MET A 176 8.61 -0.16 4.70
C MET A 176 7.95 0.59 3.53
N LEU A 177 7.15 -0.12 2.75
CA LEU A 177 6.22 0.42 1.78
C LEU A 177 4.79 0.29 2.30
N VAL A 178 4.09 1.41 2.42
CA VAL A 178 2.65 1.43 2.69
C VAL A 178 1.94 1.81 1.40
N VAL A 179 1.17 0.86 0.89
CA VAL A 179 0.40 0.97 -0.34
C VAL A 179 -1.07 1.05 0.00
N ILE A 180 -1.73 2.09 -0.44
CA ILE A 180 -3.16 2.31 -0.23
C ILE A 180 -3.91 1.96 -1.52
N MET A 181 -4.99 1.18 -1.42
CA MET A 181 -5.86 0.88 -2.55
C MET A 181 -7.15 1.70 -2.46
N ILE A 182 -7.36 2.54 -3.48
CA ILE A 182 -8.61 3.27 -3.70
C ILE A 182 -9.45 2.49 -4.70
N GLU A 183 -10.67 2.13 -4.29
CA GLU A 183 -11.52 1.25 -5.08
C GLU A 183 -13.03 1.54 -4.91
N THR A 184 -13.36 2.72 -4.34
CA THR A 184 -14.73 3.19 -4.18
C THR A 184 -14.86 4.65 -4.62
N PRO A 185 -16.07 5.13 -4.99
CA PRO A 185 -16.31 6.55 -5.26
C PRO A 185 -15.96 7.49 -4.09
N THR A 186 -16.14 7.02 -2.85
CA THR A 186 -15.75 7.77 -1.64
C THR A 186 -14.23 7.94 -1.57
N GLY A 187 -13.48 6.87 -1.79
CA GLY A 187 -12.02 6.93 -1.85
C GLY A 187 -11.53 7.85 -2.99
N VAL A 188 -12.19 7.81 -4.16
CA VAL A 188 -11.90 8.74 -5.28
C VAL A 188 -12.08 10.21 -4.85
N ALA A 189 -13.17 10.51 -4.14
CA ALA A 189 -13.43 11.89 -3.66
C ALA A 189 -12.32 12.38 -2.74
N ASN A 190 -11.79 11.50 -1.89
CA ASN A 190 -10.78 11.79 -0.85
C ASN A 190 -9.33 11.49 -1.29
N ALA A 191 -9.07 11.20 -2.56
CA ALA A 191 -7.79 10.66 -3.03
C ALA A 191 -6.58 11.55 -2.67
N TYR A 192 -6.70 12.87 -2.79
CA TYR A 192 -5.63 13.79 -2.40
C TYR A 192 -5.31 13.73 -0.91
N ASP A 193 -6.33 13.77 -0.06
CA ASP A 193 -6.17 13.78 1.38
C ASP A 193 -5.60 12.43 1.88
N ILE A 194 -6.08 11.33 1.31
CA ILE A 194 -5.55 9.97 1.56
C ILE A 194 -4.07 9.89 1.17
N ALA A 195 -3.74 10.31 -0.05
CA ALA A 195 -2.36 10.29 -0.54
C ALA A 195 -1.44 11.21 0.29
N SER A 196 -1.95 12.34 0.79
CA SER A 196 -1.18 13.30 1.59
C SER A 196 -0.82 12.82 2.98
N VAL A 197 -1.36 11.68 3.45
CA VAL A 197 -1.06 11.13 4.78
C VAL A 197 0.43 10.82 4.89
N PRO A 198 1.13 11.32 5.93
CA PRO A 198 2.51 10.96 6.21
C PRO A 198 2.66 9.45 6.39
N GLY A 199 3.62 8.86 5.70
CA GLY A 199 3.86 7.43 5.75
C GLY A 199 3.13 6.59 4.70
N VAL A 200 2.20 7.16 3.93
CA VAL A 200 1.74 6.56 2.66
C VAL A 200 2.83 6.75 1.62
N ASP A 201 3.23 5.68 0.93
CA ASP A 201 4.26 5.70 -0.10
C ASP A 201 3.65 5.63 -1.52
N VAL A 202 2.68 4.75 -1.70
CA VAL A 202 2.05 4.42 -2.99
C VAL A 202 0.54 4.43 -2.85
N VAL A 203 -0.16 4.91 -3.88
CA VAL A 203 -1.61 4.74 -4.02
C VAL A 203 -1.89 4.00 -5.31
N ILE A 204 -2.68 2.94 -5.22
CA ILE A 204 -3.10 2.11 -6.36
C ILE A 204 -4.61 2.11 -6.52
N VAL A 205 -5.08 1.73 -7.70
CA VAL A 205 -6.50 1.58 -8.00
C VAL A 205 -6.91 0.12 -8.02
N GLY A 206 -7.95 -0.23 -7.25
CA GLY A 206 -8.66 -1.52 -7.34
C GLY A 206 -9.72 -1.46 -8.44
N ASN A 207 -9.31 -1.74 -9.69
CA ASN A 207 -10.12 -1.45 -10.87
C ASN A 207 -11.47 -2.18 -10.90
N ASN A 208 -11.52 -3.44 -10.45
CA ASN A 208 -12.76 -4.23 -10.47
C ASN A 208 -13.79 -3.68 -9.47
N ASP A 209 -13.34 -3.43 -8.25
CA ASP A 209 -14.20 -2.93 -7.18
C ASP A 209 -14.65 -1.49 -7.46
N LEU A 210 -13.75 -0.63 -7.94
CA LEU A 210 -14.12 0.72 -8.34
C LEU A 210 -15.18 0.73 -9.45
N SER A 211 -15.06 -0.16 -10.45
CA SER A 211 -16.08 -0.31 -11.49
C SER A 211 -17.41 -0.80 -10.92
N GLN A 212 -17.37 -1.77 -10.02
CA GLN A 212 -18.57 -2.34 -9.38
C GLN A 212 -19.26 -1.32 -8.45
N PHE A 213 -18.52 -0.68 -7.56
CA PHE A 213 -19.09 0.27 -6.60
C PHE A 213 -19.55 1.58 -7.24
N SER A 214 -18.92 2.00 -8.32
CA SER A 214 -19.37 3.19 -9.06
C SER A 214 -20.53 2.90 -10.04
N GLY A 215 -20.72 1.65 -10.43
CA GLY A 215 -21.68 1.25 -11.47
C GLY A 215 -21.20 1.61 -12.89
N PHE A 216 -19.98 2.10 -13.06
CA PHE A 216 -19.44 2.47 -14.38
C PHE A 216 -18.50 1.38 -14.91
N PRO A 217 -18.75 0.86 -16.14
CA PRO A 217 -17.80 -0.02 -16.81
C PRO A 217 -16.42 0.65 -16.95
N GLN A 218 -15.35 -0.14 -16.82
CA GLN A 218 -13.97 0.37 -16.89
C GLN A 218 -13.68 1.12 -18.21
N SER A 219 -14.37 0.80 -19.30
CA SER A 219 -14.24 1.49 -20.58
C SER A 219 -15.02 2.81 -20.68
N SER A 220 -15.85 3.15 -19.70
CA SER A 220 -16.68 4.35 -19.75
C SER A 220 -15.87 5.63 -19.47
N PRO A 221 -16.24 6.77 -20.07
CA PRO A 221 -15.60 8.07 -19.78
C PRO A 221 -15.66 8.46 -18.30
N GLN A 222 -16.75 8.10 -17.60
CA GLN A 222 -16.95 8.39 -16.18
C GLN A 222 -15.93 7.63 -15.33
N TYR A 223 -15.71 6.35 -15.62
CA TYR A 223 -14.70 5.55 -14.95
C TYR A 223 -13.29 6.10 -15.21
N GLN A 224 -12.98 6.44 -16.46
CA GLN A 224 -11.68 7.01 -16.82
C GLN A 224 -11.42 8.35 -16.12
N ALA A 225 -12.44 9.18 -15.96
CA ALA A 225 -12.34 10.41 -15.20
C ALA A 225 -12.01 10.18 -13.72
N MET A 226 -12.56 9.11 -13.09
CA MET A 226 -12.19 8.74 -11.72
C MET A 226 -10.73 8.30 -11.60
N ILE A 227 -10.24 7.48 -12.54
CA ILE A 227 -8.83 7.06 -12.55
C ILE A 227 -7.91 8.27 -12.72
N THR A 228 -8.22 9.16 -13.66
CA THR A 228 -7.46 10.39 -13.89
C THR A 228 -7.42 11.26 -12.63
N LYS A 229 -8.57 11.42 -11.95
CA LYS A 229 -8.61 12.17 -10.69
C LYS A 229 -7.71 11.55 -9.62
N ILE A 230 -7.75 10.23 -9.41
CA ILE A 230 -6.88 9.57 -8.44
C ILE A 230 -5.42 9.81 -8.82
N HIS A 231 -5.05 9.59 -10.09
CA HIS A 231 -3.70 9.81 -10.59
C HIS A 231 -3.20 11.23 -10.30
N ASP A 232 -3.98 12.24 -10.70
CA ASP A 232 -3.60 13.65 -10.55
C ASP A 232 -3.48 14.06 -9.07
N ASP A 233 -4.39 13.59 -8.21
CA ASP A 233 -4.35 13.83 -6.78
C ASP A 233 -3.15 13.17 -6.10
N VAL A 234 -2.81 11.95 -6.48
CA VAL A 234 -1.63 11.22 -5.97
C VAL A 234 -0.34 11.93 -6.37
N LYS A 235 -0.24 12.36 -7.63
CA LYS A 235 0.91 13.12 -8.14
C LYS A 235 1.03 14.46 -7.43
N LYS A 236 -0.08 15.18 -7.25
CA LYS A 236 -0.14 16.44 -6.51
C LYS A 236 0.30 16.29 -5.06
N ALA A 237 0.00 15.17 -4.42
CA ALA A 237 0.46 14.83 -3.08
C ALA A 237 1.95 14.40 -3.04
N GLY A 238 2.63 14.32 -4.19
CA GLY A 238 4.03 13.89 -4.29
C GLY A 238 4.23 12.40 -4.02
N LYS A 239 3.20 11.59 -4.26
CA LYS A 239 3.23 10.14 -4.04
C LYS A 239 3.31 9.35 -5.34
N ILE A 240 3.62 8.07 -5.21
CA ILE A 240 3.73 7.15 -6.34
C ILE A 240 2.34 6.62 -6.70
N PHE A 241 1.99 6.74 -7.98
CA PHE A 241 0.77 6.14 -8.51
C PHE A 241 1.07 4.74 -9.03
N GLY A 242 0.13 3.82 -8.84
CA GLY A 242 0.22 2.44 -9.33
C GLY A 242 -1.14 1.83 -9.64
N GLN A 243 -1.13 0.59 -10.10
CA GLN A 243 -2.34 -0.11 -10.51
C GLN A 243 -2.32 -1.57 -10.04
N ALA A 244 -3.50 -2.08 -9.64
CA ALA A 244 -3.64 -3.49 -9.27
C ALA A 244 -3.32 -4.42 -10.46
N ASN A 245 -3.71 -4.04 -11.68
CA ASN A 245 -3.36 -4.77 -12.91
C ASN A 245 -2.86 -3.78 -13.97
N ALA A 246 -1.99 -4.21 -14.85
CA ALA A 246 -1.60 -3.43 -16.03
C ALA A 246 -2.77 -3.41 -17.01
N THR A 247 -3.67 -2.45 -16.86
CA THR A 247 -4.92 -2.35 -17.67
C THR A 247 -4.75 -1.53 -18.94
N TYR A 248 -3.67 -0.78 -19.06
CA TYR A 248 -3.43 0.09 -20.21
C TYR A 248 -2.30 -0.43 -21.09
N ALA A 249 -2.46 -0.22 -22.41
CA ALA A 249 -1.40 -0.51 -23.34
C ALA A 249 -0.16 0.39 -23.07
N LYS A 250 1.03 -0.12 -23.40
CA LYS A 250 2.24 0.68 -23.38
C LYS A 250 2.06 1.95 -24.25
N GLY A 251 2.46 3.09 -23.72
CA GLY A 251 2.25 4.40 -24.35
C GLY A 251 0.97 5.11 -23.92
N HIS A 252 0.14 4.49 -23.08
CA HIS A 252 -0.98 5.19 -22.46
C HIS A 252 -0.45 6.02 -21.27
N PRO A 253 -0.79 7.32 -21.15
CA PRO A 253 -0.22 8.19 -20.10
C PRO A 253 -0.33 7.63 -18.68
N LEU A 254 -1.46 7.03 -18.34
CA LEU A 254 -1.65 6.42 -17.01
C LEU A 254 -0.80 5.17 -16.79
N SER A 255 -0.45 4.43 -17.85
CA SER A 255 0.45 3.27 -17.75
C SER A 255 1.90 3.71 -17.63
N ASP A 256 2.29 4.71 -18.41
CA ASP A 256 3.65 5.19 -18.42
C ASP A 256 4.02 5.96 -17.14
N ASP A 257 3.02 6.58 -16.49
CA ASP A 257 3.17 7.28 -15.20
C ASP A 257 2.70 6.44 -13.99
N SER A 258 2.58 5.13 -14.14
CA SER A 258 2.37 4.17 -13.05
C SER A 258 3.66 3.43 -12.77
N PHE A 259 4.02 3.28 -11.49
CA PHE A 259 5.30 2.69 -11.12
C PHE A 259 5.17 1.42 -10.28
N PHE A 260 4.00 1.14 -9.73
CA PHE A 260 3.72 -0.04 -8.91
C PHE A 260 2.61 -0.88 -9.54
N PHE A 261 2.89 -2.17 -9.84
CA PHE A 261 1.93 -3.06 -10.51
C PHE A 261 1.79 -4.39 -9.79
N GLN A 262 0.56 -4.79 -9.51
CA GLN A 262 0.26 -6.09 -8.89
C GLN A 262 0.75 -7.27 -9.72
N ASN A 263 0.65 -7.19 -11.04
CA ASN A 263 1.12 -8.21 -11.96
C ASN A 263 1.86 -7.53 -13.11
N GLY A 264 2.72 -8.27 -13.77
CA GLY A 264 3.44 -7.74 -14.92
C GLY A 264 4.48 -8.70 -15.45
N PRO A 265 5.36 -8.24 -16.33
CA PRO A 265 6.46 -9.05 -16.83
C PRO A 265 7.46 -9.35 -15.71
N SER A 266 8.08 -10.53 -15.79
CA SER A 266 9.25 -10.81 -14.98
C SER A 266 10.46 -9.99 -15.44
N ASN A 267 11.45 -9.81 -14.57
CA ASN A 267 12.64 -9.00 -14.86
C ASN A 267 13.53 -9.59 -15.95
N ASP A 268 13.42 -10.88 -16.24
CA ASP A 268 14.29 -11.65 -17.13
C ASP A 268 13.53 -12.44 -18.22
N GLY A 269 12.22 -12.20 -18.36
CA GLY A 269 11.37 -12.89 -19.34
C GLY A 269 10.90 -14.28 -18.91
N TRP A 270 11.16 -14.66 -17.66
CA TRP A 270 10.66 -15.93 -17.11
C TRP A 270 9.12 -15.97 -17.08
N THR A 271 8.57 -17.14 -17.37
CA THR A 271 7.12 -17.38 -17.29
C THR A 271 6.81 -18.58 -16.43
N PRO A 272 5.81 -18.53 -15.53
CA PRO A 272 5.44 -19.64 -14.68
C PRO A 272 5.16 -20.92 -15.49
N PRO A 273 5.63 -22.09 -15.05
CA PRO A 273 5.29 -23.36 -15.66
C PRO A 273 3.76 -23.53 -15.76
N GLY A 274 3.24 -23.91 -16.93
CA GLY A 274 1.80 -24.12 -17.15
C GLY A 274 0.99 -22.85 -17.53
N ARG A 275 1.60 -21.65 -17.58
CA ARG A 275 0.99 -20.44 -18.17
C ARG A 275 1.28 -20.26 -19.67
N GLY A 276 1.93 -21.21 -20.30
CA GLY A 276 2.15 -21.19 -21.74
C GLY A 276 0.80 -21.22 -22.50
N GLY A 277 0.38 -20.09 -23.06
CA GLY A 277 -0.70 -20.02 -24.02
C GLY A 277 -2.11 -19.64 -23.54
N ARG A 278 -2.32 -19.27 -22.29
CA ARG A 278 -3.52 -18.48 -21.96
C ARG A 278 -3.10 -17.02 -21.88
N GLY A 279 -3.21 -16.36 -23.04
CA GLY A 279 -3.34 -14.90 -23.10
C GLY A 279 -4.29 -14.47 -21.99
N GLY A 280 -3.96 -13.34 -21.31
CA GLY A 280 -4.67 -12.86 -20.14
C GLY A 280 -6.14 -13.13 -20.23
N ARG A 281 -6.79 -13.47 -19.13
CA ARG A 281 -8.24 -13.59 -19.10
C ARG A 281 -8.77 -12.35 -19.79
N GLY A 282 -9.25 -12.55 -21.03
CA GLY A 282 -9.76 -11.45 -21.83
C GLY A 282 -10.72 -10.67 -20.96
N ASN A 283 -10.60 -9.38 -21.00
CA ASN A 283 -11.59 -8.48 -20.41
C ASN A 283 -12.98 -9.04 -20.74
N PRO A 284 -13.80 -9.44 -19.75
CA PRO A 284 -15.14 -9.98 -20.03
C PRO A 284 -16.03 -8.98 -20.77
N ASN A 285 -15.60 -7.72 -20.91
CA ASN A 285 -16.27 -6.65 -21.66
C ASN A 285 -15.56 -6.33 -23.00
N ALA A 286 -14.63 -7.15 -23.48
CA ALA A 286 -14.09 -6.97 -24.81
C ALA A 286 -15.15 -7.33 -25.85
N PRO A 287 -15.40 -6.52 -26.89
CA PRO A 287 -16.31 -6.86 -27.96
C PRO A 287 -15.85 -8.17 -28.65
N PRO A 288 -16.77 -9.03 -29.08
CA PRO A 288 -16.43 -10.27 -29.78
C PRO A 288 -15.59 -9.97 -31.04
N PRO A 289 -14.58 -10.80 -31.35
CA PRO A 289 -13.81 -10.64 -32.58
C PRO A 289 -14.76 -10.67 -33.75
N GLY A 290 -14.78 -9.61 -34.55
CA GLY A 290 -15.64 -9.46 -35.70
C GLY A 290 -15.57 -10.68 -36.63
N GLU A 291 -16.71 -11.23 -37.01
CA GLU A 291 -16.84 -12.22 -38.05
C GLU A 291 -16.16 -11.68 -39.32
N ARG A 292 -15.08 -12.32 -39.72
CA ARG A 292 -14.52 -12.09 -41.05
C ARG A 292 -15.49 -12.70 -42.05
N GLY A 293 -16.23 -11.84 -42.71
CA GLY A 293 -17.09 -12.20 -43.82
C GLY A 293 -16.29 -13.00 -44.84
N GLY A 294 -16.73 -14.23 -45.05
CA GLY A 294 -16.29 -15.08 -46.15
C GLY A 294 -16.80 -14.51 -47.48
N ARG A 295 -15.91 -14.48 -48.42
CA ARG A 295 -16.23 -14.67 -49.83
C ARG A 295 -15.55 -15.94 -50.31
#